data_e5d6a30f9281e39e618839f477ef8bfb
#
_entry.id   e5d6a30f9281e39e618839f477ef8bfb
#
_cell.length_a   1.000
_cell.length_b   1.000
_cell.length_c   1.000
_cell.angle_alpha   90.00
_cell.angle_beta   90.00
_cell.angle_gamma   90.00
#
_symmetry.space_group_name_H-M   'P 1'
#
loop_
_entity.id
_entity.type
_entity.pdbx_description
1 polymer ?
#
loop_
_entity_poly.entity_id
_entity_poly.type
_entity_poly.pdbx_seq_one_letter_code
_entity_poly.pdbx_strand_id
1 'polypeptide(L)'
;MLQLQPLDPKVPIFQQLGSDVSPVVLVNVFQVAESDIPGLLKAWEDDANWMKRQPGYISTQLHRAIGGSNLFLNYAVWESVAHFQAAFNHPDFKLALEQYPSSVIASPHLFSRVAVPNLYLAWSGMRAWRD
;
A
#
# COMPACT_ATOMS: atom_id res chain seq x y z
N MET A 1 5.85 -6.50 15.64
CA MET A 1 4.71 -6.12 14.79
C MET A 1 4.70 -4.61 14.59
N LEU A 2 4.43 -4.15 13.39
CA LEU A 2 4.36 -2.72 13.10
C LEU A 2 3.16 -2.05 13.77
N GLN A 3 3.23 -0.71 13.85
CA GLN A 3 2.12 0.12 14.33
C GLN A 3 1.46 0.81 13.15
N LEU A 4 0.14 0.96 13.21
CA LEU A 4 -0.62 1.70 12.20
C LEU A 4 -0.88 3.12 12.71
N GLN A 5 -0.62 4.11 11.85
CA GLN A 5 -0.91 5.51 12.12
C GLN A 5 -1.69 6.08 10.94
N PRO A 6 -2.91 6.58 11.13
CA PRO A 6 -3.70 7.06 10.00
C PRO A 6 -3.06 8.28 9.35
N LEU A 7 -3.07 8.34 8.01
CA LEU A 7 -2.73 9.56 7.29
C LEU A 7 -3.78 10.63 7.54
N ASP A 8 -5.04 10.22 7.55
CA ASP A 8 -6.16 11.11 7.84
C ASP A 8 -6.93 10.54 9.04
N PRO A 9 -6.77 11.13 10.23
CA PRO A 9 -7.47 10.63 11.42
C PRO A 9 -8.98 10.67 11.32
N LYS A 10 -9.53 11.53 10.46
CA LYS A 10 -10.98 11.64 10.26
C LYS A 10 -11.53 10.55 9.37
N VAL A 11 -10.68 10.02 8.47
CA VAL A 11 -11.07 8.98 7.52
C VAL A 11 -9.96 7.92 7.52
N PRO A 12 -9.87 7.09 8.56
CA PRO A 12 -8.84 6.04 8.60
C PRO A 12 -9.12 4.97 7.56
N ILE A 13 -8.10 4.17 7.23
CA ILE A 13 -8.23 3.15 6.19
C ILE A 13 -9.38 2.18 6.45
N PHE A 14 -9.65 1.84 7.71
CA PHE A 14 -10.75 0.92 8.05
C PHE A 14 -12.11 1.44 7.60
N GLN A 15 -12.29 2.75 7.59
CA GLN A 15 -13.52 3.37 7.08
C GLN A 15 -13.56 3.32 5.54
N GLN A 16 -12.41 3.41 4.89
CA GLN A 16 -12.33 3.39 3.43
C GLN A 16 -12.62 2.01 2.84
N LEU A 17 -12.40 0.94 3.60
CA LEU A 17 -12.57 -0.43 3.11
C LEU A 17 -14.00 -0.76 2.69
N GLY A 18 -14.99 0.00 3.15
CA GLY A 18 -16.38 -0.17 2.74
C GLY A 18 -16.78 0.60 1.49
N SER A 19 -15.86 1.36 0.90
CA SER A 19 -16.16 2.18 -0.28
C SER A 19 -16.26 1.33 -1.54
N ASP A 20 -17.15 1.74 -2.45
CA ASP A 20 -17.32 1.08 -3.75
C ASP A 20 -16.56 1.89 -4.81
N VAL A 21 -15.26 1.66 -4.90
CA VAL A 21 -14.36 2.35 -5.81
C VAL A 21 -13.53 1.33 -6.57
N SER A 22 -13.42 1.51 -7.88
CA SER A 22 -12.59 0.67 -8.75
C SER A 22 -12.15 1.44 -9.99
N PRO A 23 -10.88 1.38 -10.37
CA PRO A 23 -9.77 0.83 -9.59
C PRO A 23 -9.37 1.75 -8.43
N VAL A 24 -8.48 1.27 -7.57
CA VAL A 24 -8.05 2.01 -6.39
C VAL A 24 -6.53 1.97 -6.25
N VAL A 25 -5.97 3.04 -5.72
CA VAL A 25 -4.54 3.16 -5.42
C VAL A 25 -4.36 3.09 -3.90
N LEU A 26 -3.46 2.23 -3.47
CA LEU A 26 -3.00 2.19 -2.09
C LEU A 26 -1.66 2.92 -2.02
N VAL A 27 -1.58 3.93 -1.16
CA VAL A 27 -0.30 4.52 -0.77
C VAL A 27 -0.07 4.17 0.69
N ASN A 28 1.08 3.59 0.98
CA ASN A 28 1.45 3.25 2.35
C ASN A 28 2.81 3.86 2.65
N VAL A 29 2.85 4.75 3.62
CA VAL A 29 4.10 5.39 4.06
C VAL A 29 4.60 4.66 5.29
N PHE A 30 5.87 4.23 5.27
CA PHE A 30 6.53 3.58 6.40
C PHE A 30 7.58 4.51 6.98
N GLN A 31 7.62 4.58 8.31
CA GLN A 31 8.75 5.12 9.05
C GLN A 31 9.40 3.96 9.78
N VAL A 32 10.72 3.93 9.84
CA VAL A 32 11.45 2.82 10.46
C VAL A 32 12.76 3.32 11.06
N ALA A 33 13.21 2.71 12.17
CA ALA A 33 14.53 2.97 12.68
C ALA A 33 15.58 2.44 11.69
N GLU A 34 16.69 3.17 11.55
CA GLU A 34 17.73 2.82 10.57
C GLU A 34 18.21 1.38 10.69
N SER A 35 18.43 0.93 11.93
CA SER A 35 18.90 -0.43 12.20
C SER A 35 17.91 -1.51 11.80
N ASP A 36 16.63 -1.15 11.65
CA ASP A 36 15.57 -2.09 11.29
C ASP A 36 15.23 -2.10 9.80
N ILE A 37 15.92 -1.30 8.99
CA ILE A 37 15.67 -1.26 7.54
C ILE A 37 15.78 -2.63 6.88
N PRO A 38 16.84 -3.44 7.15
CA PRO A 38 16.90 -4.76 6.54
C PRO A 38 15.69 -5.65 6.91
N GLY A 39 15.21 -5.55 8.14
CA GLY A 39 14.03 -6.29 8.58
C GLY A 39 12.76 -5.81 7.90
N LEU A 40 12.61 -4.50 7.70
CA LEU A 40 11.49 -3.94 6.94
C LEU A 40 11.48 -4.47 5.51
N LEU A 41 12.64 -4.44 4.84
CA LEU A 41 12.73 -4.86 3.44
C LEU A 41 12.39 -6.34 3.28
N LYS A 42 12.86 -7.18 4.19
CA LYS A 42 12.55 -8.61 4.16
C LYS A 42 11.07 -8.88 4.39
N ALA A 43 10.48 -8.23 5.39
CA ALA A 43 9.07 -8.38 5.70
C ALA A 43 8.20 -7.88 4.54
N TRP A 44 8.56 -6.74 3.94
CA TRP A 44 7.83 -6.18 2.80
C TRP A 44 7.91 -7.09 1.58
N GLU A 45 9.09 -7.67 1.31
CA GLU A 45 9.25 -8.60 0.19
C GLU A 45 8.33 -9.81 0.34
N ASP A 46 8.30 -10.43 1.52
CA ASP A 46 7.46 -11.59 1.78
C ASP A 46 5.97 -11.24 1.67
N ASP A 47 5.59 -10.09 2.22
CA ASP A 47 4.24 -9.56 2.17
C ASP A 47 3.81 -9.27 0.73
N ALA A 48 4.65 -8.58 -0.04
CA ALA A 48 4.36 -8.26 -1.43
C ALA A 48 4.26 -9.53 -2.30
N ASN A 49 5.08 -10.53 -2.03
CA ASN A 49 5.00 -11.82 -2.74
C ASN A 49 3.70 -12.54 -2.46
N TRP A 50 3.15 -12.41 -1.26
CA TRP A 50 1.83 -12.95 -0.95
C TRP A 50 0.73 -12.13 -1.61
N MET A 51 0.80 -10.80 -1.53
CA MET A 51 -0.21 -9.89 -2.08
C MET A 51 -0.37 -10.07 -3.58
N LYS A 52 0.74 -10.25 -4.31
CA LYS A 52 0.68 -10.36 -5.78
C LYS A 52 -0.05 -11.61 -6.27
N ARG A 53 -0.30 -12.57 -5.40
CA ARG A 53 -1.07 -13.78 -5.73
C ARG A 53 -2.55 -13.64 -5.42
N GLN A 54 -2.97 -12.49 -4.86
CA GLN A 54 -4.36 -12.31 -4.47
C GLN A 54 -5.21 -11.80 -5.65
N PRO A 55 -6.48 -12.20 -5.69
CA PRO A 55 -7.38 -11.68 -6.74
C PRO A 55 -7.46 -10.15 -6.71
N GLY A 56 -7.40 -9.54 -7.89
CA GLY A 56 -7.53 -8.08 -8.01
C GLY A 56 -6.25 -7.30 -7.84
N TYR A 57 -5.15 -7.95 -7.47
CA TYR A 57 -3.85 -7.27 -7.45
C TYR A 57 -3.42 -6.87 -8.88
N ILE A 58 -2.94 -5.64 -9.03
CA ILE A 58 -2.42 -5.16 -10.32
C ILE A 58 -0.92 -4.92 -10.23
N SER A 59 -0.46 -4.09 -9.28
CA SER A 59 0.95 -3.77 -9.16
C SER A 59 1.29 -3.25 -7.77
N THR A 60 2.56 -3.34 -7.41
CA THR A 60 3.09 -2.70 -6.21
C THR A 60 4.53 -2.28 -6.46
N GLN A 61 4.95 -1.20 -5.83
CA GLN A 61 6.32 -0.72 -5.96
C GLN A 61 6.74 0.02 -4.70
N LEU A 62 7.84 -0.42 -4.11
CA LEU A 62 8.42 0.22 -2.94
C LEU A 62 9.41 1.29 -3.36
N HIS A 63 9.33 2.45 -2.71
CA HIS A 63 10.23 3.58 -2.92
C HIS A 63 10.86 3.96 -1.59
N ARG A 64 12.06 4.49 -1.62
CA ARG A 64 12.69 5.08 -0.44
C ARG A 64 12.84 6.57 -0.66
N ALA A 65 12.56 7.36 0.37
CA ALA A 65 12.79 8.80 0.33
C ALA A 65 14.29 9.06 0.18
N ILE A 66 14.64 10.04 -0.65
CA ILE A 66 16.02 10.37 -0.96
C ILE A 66 16.68 11.12 0.19
N GLY A 67 18.00 11.28 0.11
CA GLY A 67 18.76 12.06 1.10
C GLY A 67 19.03 11.33 2.40
N GLY A 68 19.08 10.01 2.39
CA GLY A 68 19.35 9.23 3.60
C GLY A 68 18.16 9.13 4.54
N SER A 69 16.97 9.46 4.07
CA SER A 69 15.76 9.38 4.86
C SER A 69 15.40 7.92 5.19
N ASN A 70 14.75 7.72 6.33
CA ASN A 70 14.23 6.43 6.76
C ASN A 70 12.73 6.29 6.47
N LEU A 71 12.23 7.05 5.51
CA LEU A 71 10.85 6.92 5.03
C LEU A 71 10.83 6.07 3.76
N PHE A 72 9.82 5.20 3.70
CA PHE A 72 9.55 4.39 2.51
C PHE A 72 8.11 4.60 2.11
N LEU A 73 7.82 4.44 0.83
CA LEU A 73 6.47 4.57 0.30
C LEU A 73 6.19 3.40 -0.64
N ASN A 74 5.12 2.68 -0.36
CA ASN A 74 4.60 1.67 -1.26
C ASN A 74 3.45 2.27 -2.07
N TYR A 75 3.55 2.16 -3.39
CA TYR A 75 2.49 2.57 -4.31
C TYR A 75 1.93 1.30 -4.95
N ALA A 76 0.69 1.00 -4.69
CA ALA A 76 0.06 -0.22 -5.20
C ALA A 76 -1.25 0.10 -5.91
N VAL A 77 -1.60 -0.71 -6.90
CA VAL A 77 -2.85 -0.57 -7.64
C VAL A 77 -3.61 -1.88 -7.54
N TRP A 78 -4.90 -1.77 -7.24
CA TRP A 78 -5.83 -2.91 -7.13
C TRP A 78 -7.05 -2.67 -8.01
N GLU A 79 -7.66 -3.74 -8.49
CA GLU A 79 -8.84 -3.64 -9.35
C GLU A 79 -10.01 -2.96 -8.66
N SER A 80 -10.16 -3.13 -7.35
CA SER A 80 -11.23 -2.51 -6.56
C SER A 80 -10.88 -2.47 -5.09
N VAL A 81 -11.59 -1.64 -4.34
CA VAL A 81 -11.50 -1.63 -2.88
C VAL A 81 -11.91 -2.99 -2.31
N ALA A 82 -12.93 -3.63 -2.89
CA ALA A 82 -13.38 -4.93 -2.42
C ALA A 82 -12.28 -6.00 -2.51
N HIS A 83 -11.51 -6.01 -3.60
CA HIS A 83 -10.37 -6.93 -3.74
C HIS A 83 -9.29 -6.63 -2.70
N PHE A 84 -8.96 -5.36 -2.52
CA PHE A 84 -7.98 -4.97 -1.52
C PHE A 84 -8.45 -5.34 -0.10
N GLN A 85 -9.72 -5.07 0.21
CA GLN A 85 -10.30 -5.40 1.51
C GLN A 85 -10.16 -6.89 1.82
N ALA A 86 -10.46 -7.75 0.84
CA ALA A 86 -10.36 -9.19 1.03
C ALA A 86 -8.94 -9.62 1.39
N ALA A 87 -7.93 -9.04 0.72
CA ALA A 87 -6.53 -9.32 1.02
C ALA A 87 -6.11 -8.73 2.38
N PHE A 88 -6.52 -7.50 2.65
CA PHE A 88 -6.16 -6.79 3.88
C PHE A 88 -6.72 -7.48 5.13
N ASN A 89 -7.88 -8.08 5.01
CA ASN A 89 -8.54 -8.79 6.13
C ASN A 89 -8.18 -10.28 6.19
N HIS A 90 -7.38 -10.77 5.25
CA HIS A 90 -7.00 -12.18 5.21
C HIS A 90 -6.10 -12.54 6.40
N PRO A 91 -6.31 -13.70 7.06
CA PRO A 91 -5.46 -14.11 8.19
C PRO A 91 -3.97 -14.19 7.83
N ASP A 92 -3.63 -14.61 6.61
CA ASP A 92 -2.23 -14.71 6.17
C ASP A 92 -1.56 -13.35 6.10
N PHE A 93 -2.31 -12.31 5.69
CA PHE A 93 -1.78 -10.96 5.70
C PHE A 93 -1.52 -10.48 7.13
N LYS A 94 -2.42 -10.81 8.06
CA LYS A 94 -2.23 -10.43 9.46
C LYS A 94 -1.00 -11.09 10.05
N LEU A 95 -0.71 -12.34 9.67
CA LEU A 95 0.52 -13.00 10.07
C LEU A 95 1.75 -12.32 9.46
N ALA A 96 1.66 -11.88 8.20
CA ALA A 96 2.74 -11.16 7.55
C ALA A 96 3.07 -9.86 8.27
N LEU A 97 2.07 -9.16 8.79
CA LEU A 97 2.29 -7.92 9.55
C LEU A 97 3.11 -8.13 10.82
N GLU A 98 3.02 -9.32 11.41
CA GLU A 98 3.79 -9.65 12.62
C GLU A 98 5.29 -9.75 12.37
N GLN A 99 5.70 -9.93 11.12
CA GLN A 99 7.12 -10.06 10.74
C GLN A 99 7.83 -8.72 10.62
N TYR A 100 7.07 -7.61 10.56
CA TYR A 100 7.68 -6.29 10.48
C TYR A 100 8.31 -5.91 11.82
N PRO A 101 9.49 -5.25 11.81
CA PRO A 101 10.08 -4.74 13.04
C PRO A 101 9.13 -3.82 13.81
N SER A 102 9.22 -3.85 15.14
CA SER A 102 8.33 -3.06 15.99
C SER A 102 8.51 -1.54 15.86
N SER A 103 9.65 -1.09 15.33
CA SER A 103 9.88 0.34 15.09
C SER A 103 9.11 0.86 13.87
N VAL A 104 8.56 -0.02 13.04
CA VAL A 104 7.88 0.38 11.82
C VAL A 104 6.53 1.00 12.15
N ILE A 105 6.30 2.20 11.62
CA ILE A 105 5.00 2.88 11.64
C ILE A 105 4.51 2.92 10.20
N ALA A 106 3.37 2.29 9.94
CA ALA A 106 2.77 2.22 8.61
C ALA A 106 1.52 3.11 8.56
N SER A 107 1.38 3.85 7.46
CA SER A 107 0.25 4.75 7.25
C SER A 107 -0.41 4.44 5.89
N PRO A 108 -1.15 3.31 5.80
CA PRO A 108 -1.82 2.95 4.56
C PRO A 108 -3.07 3.80 4.34
N HIS A 109 -3.30 4.20 3.09
CA HIS A 109 -4.47 5.00 2.74
C HIS A 109 -4.85 4.74 1.29
N LEU A 110 -6.15 4.78 0.99
CA LEU A 110 -6.67 4.50 -0.35
C LEU A 110 -7.01 5.81 -1.06
N PHE A 111 -6.71 5.83 -2.36
CA PHE A 111 -6.90 7.00 -3.20
C PHE A 111 -7.57 6.60 -4.50
N SER A 112 -8.33 7.52 -5.08
CA SER A 112 -8.81 7.37 -6.45
C SER A 112 -8.26 8.51 -7.30
N ARG A 113 -8.16 8.26 -8.60
CA ARG A 113 -7.64 9.26 -9.52
C ARG A 113 -8.67 10.37 -9.71
N VAL A 114 -8.20 11.63 -9.67
CA VAL A 114 -9.04 12.78 -9.96
C VAL A 114 -8.88 13.15 -11.43
N ALA A 115 -10.00 13.28 -12.15
CA ALA A 115 -10.00 13.59 -13.57
C ALA A 115 -9.89 15.11 -13.78
N VAL A 116 -8.66 15.62 -13.74
CA VAL A 116 -8.39 17.03 -14.07
C VAL A 116 -8.14 17.11 -15.57
N PRO A 117 -8.95 17.87 -16.33
CA PRO A 117 -8.82 17.89 -17.78
C PRO A 117 -7.41 18.21 -18.26
N ASN A 118 -6.91 17.42 -19.21
CA ASN A 118 -5.58 17.53 -19.83
C ASN A 118 -4.41 17.22 -18.89
N LEU A 119 -4.68 16.83 -17.63
CA LEU A 119 -3.63 16.58 -16.62
C LEU A 119 -3.73 15.20 -15.97
N TYR A 120 -4.60 14.33 -16.46
CA TYR A 120 -4.75 13.00 -15.90
C TYR A 120 -4.65 11.93 -17.00
N LEU A 121 -4.30 10.71 -16.58
CA LEU A 121 -4.40 9.54 -17.43
C LEU A 121 -5.63 8.74 -16.98
N ALA A 122 -6.48 8.38 -17.95
CA ALA A 122 -7.55 7.44 -17.68
C ALA A 122 -6.96 6.07 -17.36
N TRP A 123 -7.73 5.22 -16.66
CA TRP A 123 -7.26 3.88 -16.33
C TRP A 123 -6.88 3.05 -17.55
N SER A 124 -7.56 3.27 -18.68
CA SER A 124 -7.17 2.64 -19.94
C SER A 124 -5.77 3.06 -20.41
N GLY A 125 -5.34 4.28 -20.09
CA GLY A 125 -4.00 4.76 -20.38
C GLY A 125 -2.93 4.17 -19.47
N MET A 126 -3.29 3.76 -18.27
CA MET A 126 -2.36 3.11 -17.37
C MET A 126 -1.83 1.79 -17.90
N ARG A 127 -2.61 1.12 -18.71
CA ARG A 127 -2.16 -0.13 -19.32
C ARG A 127 -0.92 0.10 -20.19
N ALA A 128 -0.90 1.18 -20.93
CA ALA A 128 0.26 1.53 -21.75
C ALA A 128 1.48 1.87 -20.89
N TRP A 129 1.32 2.44 -19.76
CA TRP A 129 2.40 2.72 -18.87
C TRP A 129 2.98 1.47 -18.28
N ARG A 130 2.18 0.45 -17.97
CA ARG A 130 2.63 -0.78 -17.37
C ARG A 130 3.37 -1.68 -18.36
N ASP A 131 3.03 -1.54 -19.60
CA ASP A 131 3.62 -2.35 -20.66
C ASP A 131 4.99 -1.85 -21.06
#